data_086c10dc6ebde508dda2495959d70787
#
_entry.id   086c10dc6ebde508dda2495959d70787
#
_cell.length_a   1.000
_cell.length_b   1.000
_cell.length_c   1.000
_cell.angle_alpha   90.00
_cell.angle_beta   90.00
_cell.angle_gamma   90.00
#
_symmetry.space_group_name_H-M   'P 1'
#
loop_
_entity.id
_entity.type
_entity.pdbx_description
1 polymer ?
#
loop_
_entity_poly.entity_id
_entity_poly.type
_entity_poly.pdbx_seq_one_letter_code
_entity_poly.pdbx_strand_id
1 'polypeptide(L)'
;MKKIALIIFSFVVYNVSAQNYKDALRYSTEDLSGTARFKGMSGAFGAIGGDFSAISINPAGSSVFSGAQIGGTLGGNVTKNNITYNGTQANNRDTDFNVNQFGVVFPIEVATSGWRKFSFGFNYQNTKNFDASNFSFSGRSNQNLGDYFKYFADGIKQQNLLLETYQNKQVIERNTLQDIYFDMGRLAGDRAFRYRNALLGHYVGLIRPHIGRDEIKPTDSDADADAILQETQYNKNVTNGADQRFERVTSGGVSKYNFNFSTQYEDFLYLGLNLNAHRINQKDKLSHWETYASTSTITNAYFENEYNTKGSGFSFQLGAIIKATKGLRLGVTYTSPTWYTFNQEYTQYLSTNNRRNYADPRVIVTLPDYKFRTPGSLTASAAYLFGKYAILSADYTYKDYKNLHFGSAAKNSENDLIENQLGETSTVRIGVEGRIPIKTGEATNYVSLRAGYRYEQSPYRKKIAPVGDLNGYSFGAGITLGGIRLDASYDIAKQTNLYQMYETVLTDNAQIKSTYGNFLFTFTAQLF
;
A
#
# COMPACT_ATOMS: atom_id res chain seq x y z
N MET A 1 -51.71 -29.46 -1.86
CA MET A 1 -50.96 -28.33 -2.43
C MET A 1 -49.60 -28.28 -1.76
N LYS A 2 -48.56 -28.83 -2.42
CA LYS A 2 -47.19 -28.89 -1.92
C LYS A 2 -46.47 -27.59 -2.38
N LYS A 3 -46.07 -26.77 -1.42
CA LYS A 3 -45.25 -25.58 -1.71
C LYS A 3 -43.80 -26.04 -1.93
N ILE A 4 -43.34 -25.96 -3.16
CA ILE A 4 -41.91 -26.13 -3.53
C ILE A 4 -41.23 -24.82 -3.20
N ALA A 5 -40.39 -24.83 -2.15
CA ALA A 5 -39.50 -23.72 -1.83
C ALA A 5 -38.29 -23.78 -2.77
N LEU A 6 -38.26 -22.85 -3.72
CA LEU A 6 -37.13 -22.66 -4.63
C LEU A 6 -36.01 -21.95 -3.83
N ILE A 7 -35.03 -22.73 -3.39
CA ILE A 7 -33.80 -22.16 -2.79
C ILE A 7 -32.95 -21.65 -3.96
N ILE A 8 -33.00 -20.34 -4.18
CA ILE A 8 -32.06 -19.65 -5.08
C ILE A 8 -30.72 -19.59 -4.35
N PHE A 9 -29.82 -20.49 -4.70
CA PHE A 9 -28.42 -20.41 -4.33
C PHE A 9 -27.80 -19.27 -5.15
N SER A 10 -27.77 -18.06 -4.60
CA SER A 10 -26.99 -16.97 -5.17
C SER A 10 -25.51 -17.30 -4.99
N PHE A 11 -24.89 -17.79 -6.06
CA PHE A 11 -23.43 -17.82 -6.17
C PHE A 11 -22.92 -16.38 -6.13
N VAL A 12 -22.45 -15.95 -4.99
CA VAL A 12 -21.64 -14.75 -4.90
C VAL A 12 -20.28 -15.10 -5.52
N VAL A 13 -20.12 -14.75 -6.77
CA VAL A 13 -18.84 -14.86 -7.49
C VAL A 13 -17.93 -13.79 -6.91
N TYR A 14 -17.09 -14.17 -5.96
CA TYR A 14 -15.99 -13.30 -5.52
C TYR A 14 -14.99 -13.20 -6.66
N ASN A 15 -14.87 -12.00 -7.21
CA ASN A 15 -13.87 -11.70 -8.23
C ASN A 15 -12.48 -11.72 -7.57
N VAL A 16 -11.70 -12.76 -7.83
CA VAL A 16 -10.29 -12.82 -7.45
C VAL A 16 -9.49 -12.06 -8.50
N SER A 17 -9.41 -10.77 -8.32
CA SER A 17 -8.67 -9.87 -9.21
C SER A 17 -7.32 -9.53 -8.58
N ALA A 18 -6.24 -9.59 -9.36
CA ALA A 18 -4.91 -9.12 -8.92
C ALA A 18 -4.91 -7.62 -8.53
N GLN A 19 -5.97 -6.89 -8.91
CA GLN A 19 -6.20 -5.48 -8.63
C GLN A 19 -7.46 -5.37 -7.75
N ASN A 20 -7.28 -5.29 -6.44
CA ASN A 20 -8.36 -5.26 -5.47
C ASN A 20 -8.39 -3.97 -4.65
N TYR A 21 -9.45 -3.79 -3.85
CA TYR A 21 -9.64 -2.60 -3.01
C TYR A 21 -8.56 -2.46 -1.93
N LYS A 22 -7.91 -3.55 -1.49
CA LYS A 22 -6.82 -3.49 -0.50
C LYS A 22 -5.56 -2.86 -1.08
N ASP A 23 -5.26 -3.11 -2.37
CA ASP A 23 -4.17 -2.44 -3.08
C ASP A 23 -4.48 -0.95 -3.25
N ALA A 24 -5.71 -0.59 -3.67
CA ALA A 24 -6.13 0.79 -3.76
C ALA A 24 -6.05 1.51 -2.40
N LEU A 25 -6.42 0.83 -1.32
CA LEU A 25 -6.27 1.34 0.04
C LEU A 25 -4.79 1.57 0.41
N ARG A 26 -3.90 0.61 0.07
CA ARG A 26 -2.45 0.72 0.31
C ARG A 26 -1.87 1.99 -0.31
N TYR A 27 -2.26 2.34 -1.54
CA TYR A 27 -1.82 3.55 -2.23
C TYR A 27 -2.57 4.82 -1.81
N SER A 28 -3.65 4.70 -1.03
CA SER A 28 -4.44 5.82 -0.49
C SER A 28 -3.98 6.29 0.89
N THR A 29 -3.07 5.54 1.52
CA THR A 29 -2.46 5.87 2.81
C THR A 29 -1.06 6.44 2.60
N GLU A 30 -0.72 7.50 3.35
CA GLU A 30 0.62 8.11 3.35
C GLU A 30 1.26 7.90 4.72
N ASP A 31 2.55 7.57 4.74
CA ASP A 31 3.33 7.50 5.97
C ASP A 31 3.71 8.93 6.40
N LEU A 32 3.93 9.15 7.70
CA LEU A 32 4.46 10.43 8.14
C LEU A 32 5.90 10.57 7.68
N SER A 33 6.14 11.35 6.65
CA SER A 33 7.47 11.64 6.09
C SER A 33 7.71 13.13 5.98
N GLY A 34 8.97 13.55 5.81
CA GLY A 34 9.32 14.96 5.70
C GLY A 34 10.59 15.33 6.46
N THR A 35 10.71 16.60 6.84
CA THR A 35 11.87 17.11 7.59
C THR A 35 11.94 16.53 9.01
N ALA A 36 13.13 16.46 9.59
CA ALA A 36 13.31 16.03 10.97
C ALA A 36 12.57 16.96 11.95
N ARG A 37 12.50 18.26 11.67
CA ARG A 37 11.70 19.20 12.48
C ARG A 37 10.21 18.85 12.45
N PHE A 38 9.67 18.59 11.28
CA PHE A 38 8.28 18.22 11.07
C PHE A 38 7.94 16.89 11.77
N LYS A 39 8.76 15.85 11.56
CA LYS A 39 8.54 14.54 12.19
C LYS A 39 8.74 14.60 13.71
N GLY A 40 9.69 15.38 14.21
CA GLY A 40 9.90 15.57 15.65
C GLY A 40 8.69 16.13 16.40
N MET A 41 7.73 16.73 15.70
CA MET A 41 6.45 17.21 16.22
C MET A 41 5.27 16.37 15.70
N SER A 42 5.49 15.12 15.29
CA SER A 42 4.47 14.19 14.73
C SER A 42 3.66 14.79 13.58
N GLY A 43 4.21 15.77 12.85
CA GLY A 43 3.58 16.39 11.70
C GLY A 43 2.50 17.43 12.00
N ALA A 44 2.36 17.90 13.25
CA ALA A 44 1.38 18.91 13.65
C ALA A 44 1.80 20.33 13.19
N PHE A 45 1.68 20.61 11.90
CA PHE A 45 2.19 21.82 11.26
C PHE A 45 1.16 22.62 10.46
N GLY A 46 -0.10 22.23 10.45
CA GLY A 46 -1.11 22.82 9.59
C GLY A 46 -1.42 24.30 9.87
N ALA A 47 -1.10 24.83 11.08
CA ALA A 47 -1.21 26.24 11.43
C ALA A 47 0.14 26.93 11.67
N ILE A 48 1.27 26.19 11.70
CA ILE A 48 2.60 26.76 11.98
C ILE A 48 3.23 27.34 10.72
N GLY A 49 3.35 26.53 9.66
CA GLY A 49 4.11 26.86 8.45
C GLY A 49 5.61 26.97 8.67
N GLY A 50 6.35 27.51 7.69
CA GLY A 50 7.80 27.76 7.79
C GLY A 50 8.64 26.48 7.91
N ASP A 51 8.22 25.42 7.22
CA ASP A 51 8.91 24.15 7.05
C ASP A 51 8.53 23.55 5.69
N PHE A 52 9.44 22.90 4.98
CA PHE A 52 9.19 22.35 3.64
C PHE A 52 8.07 21.29 3.66
N SER A 53 8.04 20.46 4.71
CA SER A 53 7.02 19.41 4.85
C SER A 53 5.68 19.96 5.29
N ALA A 54 5.66 21.11 6.01
CA ALA A 54 4.43 21.81 6.36
C ALA A 54 3.63 22.22 5.11
N ILE A 55 4.30 22.51 4.00
CA ILE A 55 3.67 22.84 2.71
C ILE A 55 2.75 21.70 2.25
N SER A 56 3.13 20.45 2.47
CA SER A 56 2.32 19.27 2.13
C SER A 56 1.11 19.08 3.06
N ILE A 57 1.08 19.71 4.24
CA ILE A 57 -0.07 19.69 5.15
C ILE A 57 -0.97 20.89 4.88
N ASN A 58 -0.38 22.10 4.79
CA ASN A 58 -1.10 23.34 4.48
C ASN A 58 -0.27 24.20 3.52
N PRO A 59 -0.72 24.36 2.26
CA PRO A 59 0.03 25.11 1.25
C PRO A 59 0.27 26.58 1.60
N ALA A 60 -0.53 27.18 2.46
CA ALA A 60 -0.32 28.56 2.95
C ALA A 60 0.96 28.70 3.80
N GLY A 61 1.51 27.59 4.29
CA GLY A 61 2.70 27.56 5.14
C GLY A 61 3.99 28.05 4.48
N SER A 62 4.08 28.12 3.15
CA SER A 62 5.25 28.63 2.46
C SER A 62 5.40 30.15 2.56
N SER A 63 4.31 30.91 2.67
CA SER A 63 4.36 32.35 2.91
C SER A 63 4.78 32.74 4.34
N VAL A 64 4.91 31.76 5.25
CA VAL A 64 5.47 31.98 6.59
C VAL A 64 7.00 32.05 6.59
N PHE A 65 7.67 31.58 5.54
CA PHE A 65 9.12 31.71 5.42
C PHE A 65 9.56 33.17 5.36
N SER A 66 10.64 33.49 6.05
CA SER A 66 11.20 34.87 6.12
C SER A 66 12.15 35.19 4.98
N GLY A 67 12.71 34.20 4.32
CA GLY A 67 13.66 34.33 3.21
C GLY A 67 13.70 33.05 2.38
N ALA A 68 14.41 33.10 1.26
CA ALA A 68 14.60 31.94 0.40
C ALA A 68 15.40 30.86 1.13
N GLN A 69 14.92 29.63 1.09
CA GLN A 69 15.56 28.49 1.77
C GLN A 69 15.58 27.25 0.89
N ILE A 70 16.60 26.44 1.09
CA ILE A 70 16.75 25.10 0.51
C ILE A 70 17.07 24.10 1.62
N GLY A 71 16.60 22.89 1.48
CA GLY A 71 16.91 21.84 2.45
C GLY A 71 16.61 20.45 1.95
N GLY A 72 17.27 19.47 2.59
CA GLY A 72 17.11 18.06 2.30
C GLY A 72 17.15 17.21 3.56
N THR A 73 16.49 16.06 3.50
CA THR A 73 16.35 15.12 4.60
C THR A 73 16.72 13.71 4.16
N LEU A 74 17.61 13.09 4.92
CA LEU A 74 17.94 11.68 4.83
C LEU A 74 17.30 10.94 6.00
N GLY A 75 16.86 9.71 5.75
CA GLY A 75 16.18 8.89 6.75
C GLY A 75 16.58 7.43 6.74
N GLY A 76 16.64 6.86 7.95
CA GLY A 76 16.75 5.42 8.17
C GLY A 76 15.45 4.90 8.79
N ASN A 77 14.91 3.83 8.23
CA ASN A 77 13.69 3.18 8.70
C ASN A 77 14.03 1.80 9.26
N VAL A 78 13.41 1.43 10.37
CA VAL A 78 13.53 0.10 10.98
C VAL A 78 12.13 -0.40 11.28
N THR A 79 11.73 -1.47 10.64
CA THR A 79 10.45 -2.16 10.92
C THR A 79 10.72 -3.44 11.68
N LYS A 80 10.08 -3.61 12.84
CA LYS A 80 10.09 -4.85 13.61
C LYS A 80 8.69 -5.44 13.59
N ASN A 81 8.57 -6.67 13.11
CA ASN A 81 7.30 -7.40 13.02
C ASN A 81 7.33 -8.60 13.97
N ASN A 82 6.40 -8.63 14.92
CA ASN A 82 6.08 -9.81 15.72
C ASN A 82 4.83 -10.43 15.11
N ILE A 83 4.97 -11.62 14.52
CA ILE A 83 3.93 -12.26 13.74
C ILE A 83 3.45 -13.52 14.45
N THR A 84 2.14 -13.69 14.54
CA THR A 84 1.52 -14.92 15.05
C THR A 84 0.66 -15.51 13.95
N TYR A 85 0.95 -16.74 13.55
CA TYR A 85 0.22 -17.51 12.55
C TYR A 85 -0.08 -18.91 13.07
N ASN A 86 -1.36 -19.26 13.25
CA ASN A 86 -1.83 -20.55 13.74
C ASN A 86 -1.05 -21.05 14.99
N GLY A 87 -0.83 -20.15 15.97
CA GLY A 87 -0.11 -20.45 17.21
C GLY A 87 1.42 -20.38 17.13
N THR A 88 2.00 -20.31 15.94
CA THR A 88 3.45 -20.14 15.75
C THR A 88 3.82 -18.66 15.74
N GLN A 89 4.93 -18.30 16.39
CA GLN A 89 5.44 -16.94 16.44
C GLN A 89 6.70 -16.79 15.59
N ALA A 90 6.79 -15.68 14.87
CA ALA A 90 7.96 -15.28 14.10
C ALA A 90 8.29 -13.81 14.39
N ASN A 91 9.59 -13.49 14.41
CA ASN A 91 10.08 -12.13 14.60
C ASN A 91 10.93 -11.75 13.39
N ASN A 92 10.56 -10.67 12.72
CA ASN A 92 11.31 -10.13 11.60
C ASN A 92 11.78 -8.71 11.91
N ARG A 93 12.93 -8.35 11.36
CA ARG A 93 13.43 -6.98 11.37
C ARG A 93 13.92 -6.62 9.98
N ASP A 94 13.41 -5.51 9.50
CA ASP A 94 13.80 -4.93 8.21
C ASP A 94 14.35 -3.53 8.41
N THR A 95 15.31 -3.12 7.59
CA THR A 95 15.99 -1.82 7.73
C THR A 95 16.28 -1.26 6.34
N ASP A 96 15.94 0.01 6.16
CA ASP A 96 16.18 0.74 4.91
C ASP A 96 16.71 2.15 5.18
N PHE A 97 17.37 2.72 4.18
CA PHE A 97 17.86 4.09 4.19
C PHE A 97 17.49 4.80 2.89
N ASN A 98 16.87 5.98 3.01
CA ASN A 98 16.35 6.69 1.84
C ASN A 98 16.48 8.22 1.93
N VAL A 99 16.32 8.88 0.77
CA VAL A 99 16.05 10.31 0.69
C VAL A 99 14.58 10.55 1.01
N ASN A 100 14.31 11.14 2.17
CA ASN A 100 12.96 11.32 2.69
C ASN A 100 12.27 12.56 2.09
N GLN A 101 13.03 13.68 1.93
CA GLN A 101 12.48 14.93 1.48
C GLN A 101 13.59 15.83 0.88
N PHE A 102 13.20 16.67 -0.07
CA PHE A 102 13.99 17.80 -0.58
C PHE A 102 13.04 18.97 -0.88
N GLY A 103 13.41 20.19 -0.52
CA GLY A 103 12.54 21.36 -0.74
C GLY A 103 13.31 22.65 -0.96
N VAL A 104 12.65 23.56 -1.69
CA VAL A 104 13.10 24.93 -1.88
C VAL A 104 11.88 25.86 -1.84
N VAL A 105 12.04 27.03 -1.22
CA VAL A 105 10.99 28.06 -1.14
C VAL A 105 11.60 29.43 -1.41
N PHE A 106 10.91 30.21 -2.24
CA PHE A 106 11.26 31.58 -2.60
C PHE A 106 10.12 32.52 -2.22
N PRO A 107 10.13 33.13 -1.04
CA PRO A 107 9.22 34.22 -0.71
C PRO A 107 9.69 35.52 -1.35
N ILE A 108 8.76 36.25 -1.96
CA ILE A 108 8.98 37.54 -2.63
C ILE A 108 8.11 38.57 -1.90
N GLU A 109 8.73 39.54 -1.24
CA GLU A 109 8.02 40.64 -0.61
C GLU A 109 7.54 41.64 -1.66
N VAL A 110 6.32 42.15 -1.47
CA VAL A 110 5.71 43.12 -2.36
C VAL A 110 5.16 44.29 -1.55
N ALA A 111 5.35 45.50 -2.06
CA ALA A 111 4.92 46.75 -1.43
C ALA A 111 3.61 47.25 -2.06
N THR A 112 2.57 46.40 -2.12
CA THR A 112 1.25 46.75 -2.63
C THR A 112 0.23 46.84 -1.48
N SER A 113 -0.88 47.58 -1.67
CA SER A 113 -1.91 47.71 -0.65
C SER A 113 -2.53 46.35 -0.30
N GLY A 114 -2.34 45.88 0.92
CA GLY A 114 -2.89 44.65 1.49
C GLY A 114 -2.06 43.39 1.22
N TRP A 115 -1.53 43.16 0.05
CA TRP A 115 -0.67 42.01 -0.23
C TRP A 115 0.78 42.29 0.18
N ARG A 116 1.34 41.44 1.06
CA ARG A 116 2.67 41.62 1.63
C ARG A 116 3.72 40.72 1.01
N LYS A 117 3.30 39.52 0.58
CA LYS A 117 4.24 38.49 0.14
C LYS A 117 3.56 37.53 -0.85
N PHE A 118 4.29 37.13 -1.88
CA PHE A 118 4.01 35.95 -2.69
C PHE A 118 5.13 34.95 -2.51
N SER A 119 4.81 33.65 -2.42
CA SER A 119 5.81 32.60 -2.26
C SER A 119 5.60 31.48 -3.27
N PHE A 120 6.71 31.00 -3.80
CA PHE A 120 6.78 29.86 -4.70
C PHE A 120 7.61 28.79 -4.01
N GLY A 121 7.15 27.54 -4.05
CA GLY A 121 7.85 26.43 -3.45
C GLY A 121 7.82 25.18 -4.30
N PHE A 122 8.87 24.40 -4.17
CA PHE A 122 8.91 23.02 -4.64
C PHE A 122 9.31 22.12 -3.50
N ASN A 123 8.60 20.99 -3.35
CA ASN A 123 8.92 19.99 -2.35
C ASN A 123 8.76 18.59 -2.93
N TYR A 124 9.82 17.79 -2.87
CA TYR A 124 9.81 16.35 -3.07
C TYR A 124 9.68 15.66 -1.73
N GLN A 125 8.85 14.63 -1.67
CA GLN A 125 8.63 13.84 -0.46
C GLN A 125 8.39 12.37 -0.83
N ASN A 126 9.10 11.46 -0.17
CA ASN A 126 8.80 10.04 -0.20
C ASN A 126 7.68 9.78 0.82
N THR A 127 6.43 9.63 0.33
CA THR A 127 5.24 9.52 1.18
C THR A 127 4.94 8.09 1.61
N LYS A 128 5.57 7.09 0.99
CA LYS A 128 5.52 5.69 1.40
C LYS A 128 6.75 4.93 0.92
N ASN A 129 7.35 4.18 1.85
CA ASN A 129 8.50 3.35 1.55
C ASN A 129 8.11 1.87 1.68
N PHE A 130 8.30 1.10 0.60
CA PHE A 130 8.02 -0.34 0.59
C PHE A 130 9.25 -1.18 0.93
N ASP A 131 10.48 -0.63 0.83
CA ASP A 131 11.73 -1.37 1.08
C ASP A 131 11.86 -1.86 2.53
N ALA A 132 11.21 -1.18 3.49
CA ALA A 132 11.17 -1.57 4.90
C ALA A 132 9.89 -2.33 5.30
N SER A 133 9.26 -3.05 4.37
CA SER A 133 7.97 -3.73 4.59
C SER A 133 8.03 -5.25 4.41
N ASN A 134 9.23 -5.84 4.43
CA ASN A 134 9.43 -7.27 4.26
C ASN A 134 9.05 -8.05 5.51
N PHE A 135 8.47 -9.23 5.32
CA PHE A 135 8.18 -10.13 6.43
C PHE A 135 8.07 -11.59 5.99
N SER A 136 8.26 -12.50 6.95
CA SER A 136 8.04 -13.92 6.76
C SER A 136 7.47 -14.55 8.02
N PHE A 137 6.69 -15.62 7.83
CA PHE A 137 6.15 -16.42 8.92
C PHE A 137 5.97 -17.88 8.49
N SER A 138 5.78 -18.75 9.46
CA SER A 138 5.49 -20.17 9.23
C SER A 138 4.49 -20.68 10.25
N GLY A 139 3.84 -21.79 9.92
CA GLY A 139 2.90 -22.46 10.81
C GLY A 139 2.15 -23.57 10.07
N ARG A 140 1.43 -24.40 10.85
CA ARG A 140 0.61 -25.45 10.27
C ARG A 140 -0.80 -24.94 10.02
N SER A 141 -1.34 -25.21 8.82
CA SER A 141 -2.72 -24.92 8.43
C SER A 141 -3.44 -26.19 7.99
N ASN A 142 -4.78 -26.20 8.14
CA ASN A 142 -5.63 -27.26 7.57
C ASN A 142 -5.94 -27.01 6.09
N GLN A 143 -5.71 -25.80 5.60
CA GLN A 143 -5.84 -25.40 4.20
C GLN A 143 -4.47 -25.44 3.52
N ASN A 144 -4.44 -25.67 2.20
CA ASN A 144 -3.19 -25.78 1.46
C ASN A 144 -3.33 -25.34 -0.01
N LEU A 145 -2.20 -25.28 -0.73
CA LEU A 145 -2.16 -24.93 -2.15
C LEU A 145 -3.00 -25.88 -3.02
N GLY A 146 -3.16 -27.14 -2.64
CA GLY A 146 -4.08 -28.05 -3.32
C GLY A 146 -5.52 -27.53 -3.29
N ASP A 147 -5.97 -27.00 -2.14
CA ASP A 147 -7.30 -26.37 -2.03
C ASP A 147 -7.40 -25.10 -2.88
N TYR A 148 -6.32 -24.29 -2.91
CA TYR A 148 -6.24 -23.08 -3.72
C TYR A 148 -6.37 -23.37 -5.22
N PHE A 149 -5.57 -24.28 -5.75
CA PHE A 149 -5.61 -24.60 -7.18
C PHE A 149 -6.89 -25.35 -7.59
N LYS A 150 -7.42 -26.21 -6.70
CA LYS A 150 -8.71 -26.86 -6.91
C LYS A 150 -9.84 -25.85 -7.05
N TYR A 151 -9.90 -24.84 -6.19
CA TYR A 151 -10.91 -23.76 -6.27
C TYR A 151 -10.95 -23.10 -7.66
N PHE A 152 -9.78 -22.86 -8.26
CA PHE A 152 -9.72 -22.27 -9.60
C PHE A 152 -10.09 -23.27 -10.70
N ALA A 153 -9.80 -24.55 -10.55
CA ALA A 153 -10.02 -25.57 -11.56
C ALA A 153 -11.46 -26.05 -11.61
N ASP A 154 -12.14 -26.20 -10.48
CA ASP A 154 -13.51 -26.71 -10.43
C ASP A 154 -14.43 -25.93 -11.38
N GLY A 155 -15.12 -26.64 -12.28
CA GLY A 155 -15.96 -26.08 -13.35
C GLY A 155 -15.23 -25.75 -14.66
N ILE A 156 -13.89 -25.96 -14.75
CA ILE A 156 -13.14 -25.86 -16.01
C ILE A 156 -13.02 -27.27 -16.60
N LYS A 157 -13.37 -27.43 -17.87
CA LYS A 157 -13.25 -28.68 -18.56
C LYS A 157 -11.79 -29.15 -18.64
N GLN A 158 -11.53 -30.41 -18.36
CA GLN A 158 -10.19 -30.99 -18.35
C GLN A 158 -9.44 -30.70 -19.65
N GLN A 159 -10.07 -30.85 -20.80
CA GLN A 159 -9.45 -30.60 -22.11
C GLN A 159 -8.80 -29.21 -22.23
N ASN A 160 -9.35 -28.19 -21.53
CA ASN A 160 -8.82 -26.83 -21.56
C ASN A 160 -7.54 -26.65 -20.72
N LEU A 161 -7.17 -27.64 -19.91
CA LEU A 161 -5.95 -27.64 -19.07
C LEU A 161 -4.89 -28.61 -19.58
N LEU A 162 -5.16 -29.36 -20.66
CA LEU A 162 -4.21 -30.28 -21.28
C LEU A 162 -3.31 -29.51 -22.26
N LEU A 163 -2.04 -29.93 -22.35
CA LEU A 163 -1.11 -29.41 -23.37
C LEU A 163 -1.34 -30.05 -24.74
N GLU A 164 -2.14 -31.08 -24.79
CA GLU A 164 -2.43 -31.85 -26.00
C GLU A 164 -3.89 -31.70 -26.37
N THR A 165 -4.15 -31.47 -27.66
CA THR A 165 -5.51 -31.46 -28.23
C THR A 165 -5.82 -32.85 -28.74
N TYR A 166 -7.00 -33.37 -28.40
CA TYR A 166 -7.44 -34.71 -28.74
C TYR A 166 -8.61 -34.66 -29.73
N GLN A 167 -8.58 -35.56 -30.72
CA GLN A 167 -9.69 -35.87 -31.57
C GLN A 167 -9.72 -37.39 -31.81
N ASN A 168 -10.88 -38.03 -31.63
CA ASN A 168 -11.04 -39.50 -31.76
C ASN A 168 -9.94 -40.25 -30.98
N LYS A 169 -9.71 -39.89 -29.71
CA LYS A 169 -8.69 -40.44 -28.80
C LYS A 169 -7.23 -40.26 -29.24
N GLN A 170 -6.98 -39.63 -30.38
CA GLN A 170 -5.65 -39.34 -30.87
C GLN A 170 -5.22 -37.91 -30.54
N VAL A 171 -3.91 -37.76 -30.25
CA VAL A 171 -3.29 -36.43 -30.08
C VAL A 171 -3.12 -35.82 -31.47
N ILE A 172 -3.82 -34.75 -31.77
CA ILE A 172 -3.72 -34.04 -33.05
C ILE A 172 -2.79 -32.82 -32.98
N GLU A 173 -2.59 -32.28 -31.79
CA GLU A 173 -1.74 -31.12 -31.56
C GLU A 173 -1.08 -31.19 -30.19
N ARG A 174 0.16 -30.67 -30.10
CA ARG A 174 0.90 -30.52 -28.84
C ARG A 174 1.36 -29.10 -28.69
N ASN A 175 1.02 -28.49 -27.56
CA ASN A 175 1.37 -27.12 -27.20
C ASN A 175 2.36 -27.13 -26.04
N THR A 176 3.10 -26.05 -25.86
CA THR A 176 3.91 -25.85 -24.67
C THR A 176 3.07 -25.24 -23.53
N LEU A 177 3.58 -25.34 -22.30
CA LEU A 177 2.96 -24.64 -21.17
C LEU A 177 2.86 -23.13 -21.44
N GLN A 178 3.88 -22.55 -22.07
CA GLN A 178 3.94 -21.14 -22.41
C GLN A 178 2.81 -20.74 -23.36
N ASP A 179 2.58 -21.52 -24.43
CA ASP A 179 1.56 -21.24 -25.43
C ASP A 179 0.15 -21.20 -24.81
N ILE A 180 -0.20 -22.26 -24.06
CA ILE A 180 -1.52 -22.36 -23.43
C ILE A 180 -1.71 -21.27 -22.36
N TYR A 181 -0.71 -21.03 -21.54
CA TYR A 181 -0.75 -19.99 -20.51
C TYR A 181 -0.93 -18.59 -21.13
N PHE A 182 -0.26 -18.34 -22.27
CA PHE A 182 -0.40 -17.10 -23.03
C PHE A 182 -1.81 -16.97 -23.62
N ASP A 183 -2.31 -18.02 -24.28
CA ASP A 183 -3.63 -18.02 -24.91
C ASP A 183 -4.79 -17.85 -23.93
N MET A 184 -4.64 -18.38 -22.70
CA MET A 184 -5.58 -18.11 -21.62
C MET A 184 -5.71 -16.62 -21.29
N GLY A 185 -4.71 -15.79 -21.63
CA GLY A 185 -4.76 -14.34 -21.51
C GLY A 185 -5.76 -13.65 -22.42
N ARG A 186 -6.24 -14.34 -23.46
CA ARG A 186 -7.30 -13.84 -24.37
C ARG A 186 -8.69 -13.96 -23.76
N LEU A 187 -8.83 -14.69 -22.66
CA LEU A 187 -10.10 -14.82 -21.95
C LEU A 187 -10.43 -13.49 -21.24
N ALA A 188 -11.70 -13.07 -21.34
CA ALA A 188 -12.12 -11.81 -20.77
C ALA A 188 -12.20 -11.83 -19.23
N GLY A 189 -11.79 -10.74 -18.61
CA GLY A 189 -11.90 -10.50 -17.17
C GLY A 189 -11.13 -11.52 -16.31
N ASP A 190 -11.73 -11.89 -15.19
CA ASP A 190 -11.11 -12.77 -14.19
C ASP A 190 -10.95 -14.23 -14.67
N ARG A 191 -11.55 -14.61 -15.80
CA ARG A 191 -11.38 -15.94 -16.38
C ARG A 191 -9.92 -16.24 -16.74
N ALA A 192 -9.18 -15.27 -17.25
CA ALA A 192 -7.77 -15.45 -17.58
C ALA A 192 -6.96 -15.85 -16.35
N PHE A 193 -7.13 -15.15 -15.22
CA PHE A 193 -6.45 -15.46 -13.96
C PHE A 193 -6.86 -16.84 -13.41
N ARG A 194 -8.16 -17.14 -13.43
CA ARG A 194 -8.71 -18.42 -13.00
C ARG A 194 -8.11 -19.59 -13.79
N TYR A 195 -8.15 -19.52 -15.13
CA TYR A 195 -7.66 -20.59 -16.01
C TYR A 195 -6.14 -20.79 -15.87
N ARG A 196 -5.36 -19.70 -15.74
CA ARG A 196 -3.91 -19.77 -15.53
C ARG A 196 -3.56 -20.49 -14.23
N ASN A 197 -4.23 -20.16 -13.12
CA ASN A 197 -4.00 -20.88 -11.86
C ASN A 197 -4.41 -22.35 -11.97
N ALA A 198 -5.56 -22.65 -12.55
CA ALA A 198 -6.00 -24.03 -12.80
C ALA A 198 -4.95 -24.83 -13.61
N LEU A 199 -4.43 -24.23 -14.69
CA LEU A 199 -3.38 -24.82 -15.52
C LEU A 199 -2.12 -25.15 -14.72
N LEU A 200 -1.62 -24.18 -13.93
CA LEU A 200 -0.41 -24.38 -13.12
C LEU A 200 -0.57 -25.56 -12.15
N GLY A 201 -1.68 -25.56 -11.37
CA GLY A 201 -1.94 -26.61 -10.39
C GLY A 201 -2.12 -28.00 -11.03
N HIS A 202 -2.80 -28.06 -12.17
CA HIS A 202 -2.97 -29.29 -12.95
C HIS A 202 -1.63 -29.77 -13.56
N TYR A 203 -0.85 -28.87 -14.14
CA TYR A 203 0.41 -29.19 -14.80
C TYR A 203 1.44 -29.84 -13.86
N VAL A 204 1.59 -29.31 -12.63
CA VAL A 204 2.52 -29.88 -11.63
C VAL A 204 1.91 -31.03 -10.83
N GLY A 205 0.64 -31.36 -11.07
CA GLY A 205 -0.05 -32.47 -10.44
C GLY A 205 -0.53 -32.23 -9.02
N LEU A 206 -0.59 -30.97 -8.53
CA LEU A 206 -1.21 -30.63 -7.23
C LEU A 206 -2.70 -30.95 -7.21
N ILE A 207 -3.35 -30.85 -8.37
CA ILE A 207 -4.73 -31.22 -8.61
C ILE A 207 -4.81 -32.17 -9.81
N ARG A 208 -5.83 -33.01 -9.81
CA ARG A 208 -6.16 -33.90 -10.93
C ARG A 208 -7.67 -33.92 -11.15
N PRO A 209 -8.15 -34.14 -12.37
CA PRO A 209 -9.57 -34.37 -12.61
C PRO A 209 -10.08 -35.55 -11.79
N HIS A 210 -11.39 -35.59 -11.49
CA HIS A 210 -12.01 -36.70 -10.77
C HIS A 210 -11.88 -38.00 -11.59
N ILE A 211 -12.12 -37.90 -12.91
CA ILE A 211 -11.83 -38.96 -13.89
C ILE A 211 -10.77 -38.38 -14.83
N GLY A 212 -9.54 -38.91 -14.77
CA GLY A 212 -8.42 -38.41 -15.55
C GLY A 212 -8.39 -38.94 -16.97
N ARG A 213 -7.81 -38.20 -17.90
CA ARG A 213 -7.58 -38.64 -19.28
C ARG A 213 -6.87 -40.00 -19.35
N ASP A 214 -5.99 -40.29 -18.41
CA ASP A 214 -5.23 -41.54 -18.36
C ASP A 214 -6.14 -42.76 -18.10
N GLU A 215 -7.40 -42.55 -17.77
CA GLU A 215 -8.43 -43.59 -17.60
C GLU A 215 -9.14 -43.93 -18.93
N ILE A 216 -8.91 -43.17 -20.03
CA ILE A 216 -9.44 -43.47 -21.36
C ILE A 216 -8.78 -44.78 -21.87
N LYS A 217 -9.61 -45.81 -22.09
CA LYS A 217 -9.19 -47.09 -22.61
C LYS A 217 -9.32 -47.13 -24.13
N PRO A 218 -8.51 -47.94 -24.84
CA PRO A 218 -8.69 -48.14 -26.28
C PRO A 218 -10.07 -48.67 -26.64
N THR A 219 -10.71 -49.42 -25.71
CA THR A 219 -12.04 -50.05 -25.88
C THR A 219 -13.20 -49.10 -25.64
N ASP A 220 -12.99 -47.90 -25.04
CA ASP A 220 -14.04 -46.95 -24.77
C ASP A 220 -14.61 -46.41 -26.10
N SER A 221 -15.89 -46.04 -26.13
CA SER A 221 -16.47 -45.31 -27.27
C SER A 221 -15.89 -43.90 -27.36
N ASP A 222 -15.96 -43.25 -28.51
CA ASP A 222 -15.52 -41.87 -28.67
C ASP A 222 -16.35 -40.93 -27.75
N ALA A 223 -17.64 -41.25 -27.56
CA ALA A 223 -18.52 -40.52 -26.66
C ALA A 223 -18.06 -40.61 -25.18
N ASP A 224 -17.62 -41.79 -24.73
CA ASP A 224 -17.07 -41.99 -23.36
C ASP A 224 -15.75 -41.24 -23.17
N ALA A 225 -14.88 -41.29 -24.17
CA ALA A 225 -13.62 -40.55 -24.15
C ALA A 225 -13.86 -39.03 -24.11
N ASP A 226 -14.82 -38.53 -24.91
CA ASP A 226 -15.20 -37.13 -24.90
C ASP A 226 -15.82 -36.72 -23.54
N ALA A 227 -16.64 -37.59 -22.94
CA ALA A 227 -17.19 -37.34 -21.59
C ALA A 227 -16.10 -37.17 -20.55
N ILE A 228 -15.04 -38.00 -20.59
CA ILE A 228 -13.87 -37.84 -19.69
C ILE A 228 -13.15 -36.50 -19.95
N LEU A 229 -12.94 -36.10 -21.19
CA LEU A 229 -12.32 -34.82 -21.53
C LEU A 229 -13.17 -33.61 -21.12
N GLN A 230 -14.49 -33.77 -20.94
CA GLN A 230 -15.42 -32.77 -20.44
C GLN A 230 -15.51 -32.72 -18.90
N GLU A 231 -14.77 -33.58 -18.17
CA GLU A 231 -14.74 -33.57 -16.69
C GLU A 231 -14.40 -32.19 -16.17
N THR A 232 -15.16 -31.71 -15.18
CA THR A 232 -15.05 -30.38 -14.59
C THR A 232 -14.78 -30.39 -13.09
N GLN A 233 -14.76 -31.57 -12.47
CA GLN A 233 -14.49 -31.73 -11.06
C GLN A 233 -13.05 -32.18 -10.84
N TYR A 234 -12.42 -31.61 -9.83
CA TYR A 234 -11.04 -31.88 -9.53
C TYR A 234 -10.86 -32.34 -8.08
N ASN A 235 -9.89 -33.21 -7.89
CA ASN A 235 -9.40 -33.65 -6.59
C ASN A 235 -8.01 -33.06 -6.36
N LYS A 236 -7.70 -32.70 -5.11
CA LYS A 236 -6.34 -32.40 -4.73
C LYS A 236 -5.51 -33.67 -4.56
N ASN A 237 -4.28 -33.63 -4.97
CA ASN A 237 -3.35 -34.75 -4.94
C ASN A 237 -2.38 -34.65 -3.75
N VAL A 238 -2.80 -33.93 -2.72
CA VAL A 238 -2.09 -33.72 -1.45
C VAL A 238 -3.01 -34.01 -0.29
N THR A 239 -2.44 -34.41 0.85
CA THR A 239 -3.18 -34.64 2.08
C THR A 239 -3.78 -33.35 2.63
N ASN A 240 -4.74 -33.45 3.56
CA ASN A 240 -5.28 -32.28 4.27
C ASN A 240 -4.21 -31.68 5.19
N GLY A 241 -4.16 -30.36 5.21
CA GLY A 241 -3.21 -29.58 5.97
C GLY A 241 -1.79 -29.58 5.39
N ALA A 242 -1.02 -28.58 5.76
CA ALA A 242 0.38 -28.43 5.39
C ALA A 242 1.14 -27.63 6.45
N ASP A 243 2.43 -27.89 6.59
CA ASP A 243 3.35 -26.97 7.24
C ASP A 243 3.73 -25.92 6.21
N GLN A 244 3.32 -24.66 6.48
CA GLN A 244 3.42 -23.55 5.57
C GLN A 244 4.53 -22.58 6.01
N ARG A 245 5.26 -22.05 5.03
CA ARG A 245 6.12 -20.88 5.17
C ARG A 245 5.73 -19.86 4.12
N PHE A 246 5.54 -18.64 4.54
CA PHE A 246 5.26 -17.52 3.65
C PHE A 246 6.28 -16.41 3.83
N GLU A 247 6.68 -15.81 2.71
CA GLU A 247 7.59 -14.67 2.69
C GLU A 247 7.09 -13.65 1.67
N ARG A 248 7.09 -12.39 2.09
CA ARG A 248 6.80 -11.25 1.23
C ARG A 248 7.99 -10.31 1.22
N VAL A 249 8.52 -10.06 0.04
CA VAL A 249 9.59 -9.09 -0.21
C VAL A 249 9.04 -7.99 -1.09
N THR A 250 9.12 -6.75 -0.60
CA THR A 250 8.63 -5.57 -1.32
C THR A 250 9.76 -4.58 -1.54
N SER A 251 9.69 -3.82 -2.63
CA SER A 251 10.62 -2.73 -2.87
C SER A 251 9.97 -1.57 -3.60
N GLY A 252 10.59 -0.38 -3.49
CA GLY A 252 10.13 0.85 -4.12
C GLY A 252 9.35 1.76 -3.18
N GLY A 253 8.49 2.62 -3.71
CA GLY A 253 7.78 3.60 -2.89
C GLY A 253 6.80 4.48 -3.65
N VAL A 254 6.21 5.41 -2.90
CA VAL A 254 5.34 6.47 -3.40
C VAL A 254 6.04 7.81 -3.21
N SER A 255 6.28 8.52 -4.31
CA SER A 255 6.85 9.86 -4.32
C SER A 255 5.80 10.91 -4.65
N LYS A 256 5.87 12.05 -3.97
CA LYS A 256 4.99 13.21 -4.16
C LYS A 256 5.83 14.45 -4.46
N TYR A 257 5.49 15.12 -5.53
CA TYR A 257 6.10 16.37 -5.98
C TYR A 257 5.08 17.48 -5.83
N ASN A 258 5.34 18.43 -4.93
CA ASN A 258 4.47 19.56 -4.67
C ASN A 258 5.00 20.80 -5.39
N PHE A 259 4.19 21.42 -6.23
CA PHE A 259 4.40 22.77 -6.76
C PHE A 259 3.48 23.71 -5.98
N ASN A 260 4.08 24.57 -5.18
CA ASN A 260 3.37 25.40 -4.23
C ASN A 260 3.33 26.87 -4.65
N PHE A 261 2.19 27.47 -4.46
CA PHE A 261 1.95 28.92 -4.59
C PHE A 261 1.23 29.40 -3.34
N SER A 262 1.72 30.45 -2.71
CA SER A 262 1.04 31.03 -1.56
C SER A 262 1.22 32.53 -1.48
N THR A 263 0.39 33.17 -0.68
CA THR A 263 0.42 34.62 -0.48
C THR A 263 0.10 34.98 0.95
N GLN A 264 0.58 36.13 1.37
CA GLN A 264 0.22 36.77 2.64
C GLN A 264 -0.55 38.06 2.35
N TYR A 265 -1.75 38.17 2.93
CA TYR A 265 -2.55 39.38 2.94
C TYR A 265 -2.51 40.00 4.33
N GLU A 266 -2.14 41.27 4.41
CA GLU A 266 -1.81 41.96 5.64
C GLU A 266 -0.90 41.10 6.53
N ASP A 267 -0.97 41.24 7.86
CA ASP A 267 -0.14 40.47 8.77
C ASP A 267 -0.86 39.26 9.36
N PHE A 268 -2.09 38.98 8.93
CA PHE A 268 -2.95 38.01 9.60
C PHE A 268 -3.41 36.84 8.72
N LEU A 269 -3.51 36.99 7.38
CA LEU A 269 -4.06 35.93 6.49
C LEU A 269 -3.02 35.41 5.53
N TYR A 270 -2.90 34.11 5.45
CA TYR A 270 -2.08 33.37 4.48
C TYR A 270 -2.97 32.42 3.70
N LEU A 271 -2.84 32.43 2.37
CA LEU A 271 -3.56 31.55 1.45
C LEU A 271 -2.57 30.77 0.61
N GLY A 272 -2.93 29.55 0.25
CA GLY A 272 -2.02 28.71 -0.54
C GLY A 272 -2.73 27.67 -1.39
N LEU A 273 -2.02 27.29 -2.45
CA LEU A 273 -2.39 26.25 -3.41
C LEU A 273 -1.19 25.33 -3.63
N ASN A 274 -1.41 24.02 -3.61
CA ASN A 274 -0.48 23.03 -4.14
C ASN A 274 -1.07 22.34 -5.36
N LEU A 275 -0.23 22.12 -6.36
CA LEU A 275 -0.45 21.15 -7.42
C LEU A 275 0.51 19.98 -7.19
N ASN A 276 -0.02 18.77 -7.06
CA ASN A 276 0.76 17.61 -6.65
C ASN A 276 0.79 16.57 -7.76
N ALA A 277 1.99 16.16 -8.16
CA ALA A 277 2.20 14.98 -8.99
C ALA A 277 2.64 13.82 -8.09
N HIS A 278 2.07 12.64 -8.31
CA HIS A 278 2.39 11.43 -7.57
C HIS A 278 2.98 10.38 -8.50
N ARG A 279 3.99 9.65 -8.02
CA ARG A 279 4.58 8.53 -8.73
C ARG A 279 4.67 7.33 -7.80
N ILE A 280 4.21 6.19 -8.29
CA ILE A 280 4.28 4.90 -7.60
C ILE A 280 5.16 3.98 -8.41
N ASN A 281 6.06 3.29 -7.72
CA ASN A 281 6.83 2.18 -8.24
C ASN A 281 6.94 1.14 -7.13
N GLN A 282 6.39 -0.05 -7.34
CA GLN A 282 6.41 -1.14 -6.37
C GLN A 282 6.68 -2.46 -7.07
N LYS A 283 7.64 -3.20 -6.52
CA LYS A 283 7.79 -4.63 -6.77
C LYS A 283 7.33 -5.37 -5.53
N ASP A 284 6.60 -6.46 -5.70
CA ASP A 284 6.03 -7.27 -4.62
C ASP A 284 6.18 -8.75 -4.99
N LYS A 285 7.04 -9.44 -4.25
CA LYS A 285 7.31 -10.86 -4.44
C LYS A 285 6.72 -11.63 -3.28
N LEU A 286 5.80 -12.54 -3.60
CA LEU A 286 5.12 -13.43 -2.67
C LEU A 286 5.63 -14.85 -2.88
N SER A 287 6.24 -15.43 -1.87
CA SER A 287 6.79 -16.79 -1.89
C SER A 287 6.12 -17.64 -0.84
N HIS A 288 5.56 -18.78 -1.24
CA HIS A 288 4.83 -19.70 -0.39
C HIS A 288 5.36 -21.11 -0.55
N TRP A 289 5.83 -21.71 0.54
CA TRP A 289 6.30 -23.08 0.63
C TRP A 289 5.32 -23.91 1.46
N GLU A 290 5.07 -25.12 1.01
CA GLU A 290 4.29 -26.11 1.76
C GLU A 290 5.02 -27.43 1.84
N THR A 291 4.93 -28.07 3.01
CA THR A 291 5.34 -29.46 3.25
C THR A 291 4.12 -30.23 3.71
N TYR A 292 3.83 -31.33 3.01
CA TYR A 292 2.71 -32.23 3.28
C TYR A 292 3.16 -33.46 4.03
N ALA A 293 2.21 -34.26 4.52
CA ALA A 293 2.52 -35.54 5.17
C ALA A 293 3.24 -36.48 4.20
N SER A 294 4.13 -37.33 4.71
CA SER A 294 4.89 -38.31 3.92
C SER A 294 4.02 -39.35 3.20
N THR A 295 2.76 -39.50 3.61
CA THR A 295 1.76 -40.35 2.94
C THR A 295 1.15 -39.72 1.71
N SER A 296 1.43 -38.43 1.46
CA SER A 296 0.96 -37.72 0.26
C SER A 296 1.81 -38.11 -0.95
N THR A 297 1.20 -38.14 -2.14
CA THR A 297 1.91 -38.36 -3.41
C THR A 297 2.88 -37.19 -3.68
N ILE A 298 2.48 -35.98 -3.33
CA ILE A 298 3.31 -34.78 -3.37
C ILE A 298 3.62 -34.41 -1.93
N THR A 299 4.88 -34.29 -1.58
CA THR A 299 5.34 -33.97 -0.22
C THR A 299 5.76 -32.53 -0.03
N ASN A 300 5.99 -31.79 -1.11
CA ASN A 300 6.29 -30.36 -1.04
C ASN A 300 5.77 -29.60 -2.25
N ALA A 301 5.49 -28.31 -2.05
CA ALA A 301 5.16 -27.36 -3.11
C ALA A 301 5.77 -26.00 -2.80
N TYR A 302 6.10 -25.26 -3.85
CA TYR A 302 6.54 -23.87 -3.80
C TYR A 302 5.80 -23.07 -4.85
N PHE A 303 5.13 -22.01 -4.42
CA PHE A 303 4.39 -21.10 -5.29
C PHE A 303 4.90 -19.67 -5.13
N GLU A 304 5.22 -19.03 -6.25
CA GLU A 304 5.75 -17.68 -6.31
C GLU A 304 4.93 -16.82 -7.25
N ASN A 305 4.60 -15.60 -6.79
CA ASN A 305 4.02 -14.56 -7.61
C ASN A 305 4.88 -13.30 -7.45
N GLU A 306 5.28 -12.70 -8.56
CA GLU A 306 5.97 -11.42 -8.57
C GLU A 306 5.12 -10.39 -9.32
N TYR A 307 4.83 -9.27 -8.65
CA TYR A 307 4.05 -8.15 -9.20
C TYR A 307 4.97 -6.94 -9.35
N ASN A 308 4.87 -6.26 -10.48
CA ASN A 308 5.51 -4.98 -10.76
C ASN A 308 4.41 -3.95 -11.04
N THR A 309 4.23 -2.99 -10.13
CA THR A 309 3.17 -1.99 -10.19
C THR A 309 3.78 -0.61 -10.39
N LYS A 310 3.37 0.07 -11.44
CA LYS A 310 3.73 1.46 -11.73
C LYS A 310 2.47 2.30 -11.76
N GLY A 311 2.55 3.51 -11.17
CA GLY A 311 1.41 4.40 -11.12
C GLY A 311 1.83 5.86 -11.21
N SER A 312 0.95 6.68 -11.77
CA SER A 312 1.05 8.13 -11.76
C SER A 312 -0.27 8.74 -11.31
N GLY A 313 -0.21 9.85 -10.60
CA GLY A 313 -1.40 10.50 -10.07
C GLY A 313 -1.26 12.01 -9.98
N PHE A 314 -2.41 12.67 -9.85
CA PHE A 314 -2.50 14.11 -9.66
C PHE A 314 -3.48 14.42 -8.52
N SER A 315 -3.16 15.43 -7.72
CA SER A 315 -4.06 16.04 -6.73
C SER A 315 -3.75 17.51 -6.55
N PHE A 316 -4.65 18.25 -5.90
CA PHE A 316 -4.39 19.62 -5.47
C PHE A 316 -4.78 19.82 -4.01
N GLN A 317 -4.25 20.88 -3.40
CA GLN A 317 -4.60 21.27 -2.04
C GLN A 317 -4.85 22.78 -1.99
N LEU A 318 -5.85 23.18 -1.22
CA LEU A 318 -6.15 24.56 -0.88
C LEU A 318 -5.98 24.75 0.63
N GLY A 319 -5.29 25.80 1.02
CA GLY A 319 -5.03 26.03 2.44
C GLY A 319 -5.10 27.50 2.84
N ALA A 320 -5.46 27.71 4.09
CA ALA A 320 -5.44 29.02 4.72
C ALA A 320 -4.85 28.93 6.13
N ILE A 321 -4.13 29.96 6.55
CA ILE A 321 -3.68 30.17 7.93
C ILE A 321 -4.07 31.59 8.33
N ILE A 322 -4.70 31.72 9.51
CA ILE A 322 -5.10 33.00 10.09
C ILE A 322 -4.35 33.18 11.41
N LYS A 323 -3.67 34.30 11.56
CA LYS A 323 -3.14 34.77 12.87
C LYS A 323 -4.29 35.45 13.61
N ALA A 324 -5.02 34.71 14.42
CA ALA A 324 -6.17 35.22 15.17
C ALA A 324 -5.72 36.18 16.28
N THR A 325 -4.54 35.94 16.86
CA THR A 325 -3.87 36.85 17.81
C THR A 325 -2.37 36.85 17.59
N LYS A 326 -1.59 37.58 18.36
CA LYS A 326 -0.12 37.53 18.30
C LYS A 326 0.46 36.13 18.55
N GLY A 327 -0.23 35.31 19.35
CA GLY A 327 0.19 33.94 19.65
C GLY A 327 -0.61 32.87 18.95
N LEU A 328 -1.92 33.05 18.74
CA LEU A 328 -2.83 32.02 18.20
C LEU A 328 -2.89 32.06 16.69
N ARG A 329 -2.66 30.91 16.06
CA ARG A 329 -2.88 30.68 14.64
C ARG A 329 -3.87 29.56 14.43
N LEU A 330 -4.75 29.71 13.45
CA LEU A 330 -5.72 28.69 13.02
C LEU A 330 -5.44 28.36 11.56
N GLY A 331 -5.55 27.10 11.21
CA GLY A 331 -5.34 26.62 9.85
C GLY A 331 -6.48 25.74 9.38
N VAL A 332 -6.77 25.80 8.08
CA VAL A 332 -7.68 24.86 7.41
C VAL A 332 -7.07 24.48 6.08
N THR A 333 -7.21 23.17 5.73
CA THR A 333 -6.73 22.66 4.45
C THR A 333 -7.74 21.68 3.88
N TYR A 334 -8.05 21.85 2.61
CA TYR A 334 -8.75 20.87 1.79
C TYR A 334 -7.75 20.20 0.85
N THR A 335 -7.69 18.87 0.90
CA THR A 335 -6.93 18.04 -0.05
C THR A 335 -7.91 17.32 -0.97
N SER A 336 -7.79 17.52 -2.27
CA SER A 336 -8.62 16.83 -3.25
C SER A 336 -8.36 15.31 -3.22
N PRO A 337 -9.25 14.49 -3.78
CA PRO A 337 -8.89 13.16 -4.20
C PRO A 337 -7.61 13.16 -5.05
N THR A 338 -6.83 12.08 -4.98
CA THR A 338 -5.76 11.82 -5.96
C THR A 338 -6.32 10.90 -7.03
N TRP A 339 -6.25 11.34 -8.28
CA TRP A 339 -6.64 10.54 -9.43
C TRP A 339 -5.40 9.80 -9.94
N TYR A 340 -5.43 8.47 -9.80
CA TYR A 340 -4.34 7.57 -10.21
C TYR A 340 -4.67 6.81 -11.48
N THR A 341 -3.64 6.57 -12.29
CA THR A 341 -3.62 5.58 -13.36
C THR A 341 -2.50 4.60 -13.08
N PHE A 342 -2.79 3.30 -13.14
CA PHE A 342 -1.88 2.21 -12.83
C PHE A 342 -1.70 1.27 -14.00
N ASN A 343 -0.47 0.79 -14.14
CA ASN A 343 -0.09 -0.35 -14.94
C ASN A 343 0.50 -1.41 -14.01
N GLN A 344 0.10 -2.66 -14.19
CA GLN A 344 0.58 -3.76 -13.38
C GLN A 344 0.94 -4.97 -14.26
N GLU A 345 2.07 -5.55 -13.96
CA GLU A 345 2.56 -6.79 -14.56
C GLU A 345 2.76 -7.83 -13.47
N TYR A 346 2.59 -9.11 -13.82
CA TYR A 346 2.95 -10.18 -12.90
C TYR A 346 3.52 -11.40 -13.64
N THR A 347 4.29 -12.19 -12.88
CA THR A 347 4.78 -13.52 -13.27
C THR A 347 4.41 -14.53 -12.19
N GLN A 348 4.29 -15.80 -12.59
CA GLN A 348 3.98 -16.91 -11.69
C GLN A 348 4.96 -18.05 -11.90
N TYR A 349 5.32 -18.70 -10.80
CA TYR A 349 6.12 -19.92 -10.80
C TYR A 349 5.55 -20.90 -9.76
N LEU A 350 5.41 -22.18 -10.12
CA LEU A 350 4.91 -23.22 -9.24
C LEU A 350 5.79 -24.46 -9.39
N SER A 351 6.25 -25.06 -8.30
CA SER A 351 6.98 -26.32 -8.31
C SER A 351 6.49 -27.28 -7.25
N THR A 352 6.70 -28.57 -7.53
CA THR A 352 6.42 -29.68 -6.61
C THR A 352 7.50 -30.74 -6.76
N ASN A 353 7.49 -31.78 -5.92
CA ASN A 353 8.34 -32.96 -6.10
C ASN A 353 7.73 -34.05 -7.00
N ASN A 354 6.75 -33.71 -7.85
CA ASN A 354 6.14 -34.63 -8.80
C ASN A 354 7.00 -34.81 -10.07
N ARG A 355 6.57 -35.69 -10.97
CA ARG A 355 7.26 -36.01 -12.25
C ARG A 355 7.46 -34.79 -13.15
N ARG A 356 6.45 -33.90 -13.24
CA ARG A 356 6.54 -32.55 -13.80
C ARG A 356 6.78 -31.57 -12.64
N ASN A 357 8.02 -31.45 -12.22
CA ASN A 357 8.39 -30.82 -10.95
C ASN A 357 8.26 -29.31 -10.91
N TYR A 358 8.09 -28.62 -12.05
CA TYR A 358 7.86 -27.18 -12.06
C TYR A 358 7.02 -26.71 -13.25
N ALA A 359 6.29 -25.65 -13.05
CA ALA A 359 5.57 -24.86 -14.05
C ALA A 359 6.13 -23.43 -14.04
N ASP A 360 6.93 -23.12 -15.04
CA ASP A 360 7.42 -21.78 -15.34
C ASP A 360 6.94 -21.40 -16.74
N PRO A 361 5.84 -20.62 -16.84
CA PRO A 361 5.31 -20.21 -18.14
C PRO A 361 6.25 -19.28 -18.90
N ARG A 362 7.19 -18.61 -18.23
CA ARG A 362 8.06 -17.56 -18.80
C ARG A 362 7.28 -16.45 -19.52
N VAL A 363 6.11 -16.12 -18.99
CA VAL A 363 5.21 -15.11 -19.52
C VAL A 363 5.05 -13.98 -18.51
N ILE A 364 5.38 -12.78 -18.92
CA ILE A 364 5.00 -11.57 -18.18
C ILE A 364 3.57 -11.21 -18.58
N VAL A 365 2.67 -11.26 -17.62
CA VAL A 365 1.27 -10.90 -17.82
C VAL A 365 1.10 -9.44 -17.53
N THR A 366 0.81 -8.65 -18.55
CA THR A 366 0.42 -7.24 -18.40
C THR A 366 -1.10 -7.16 -18.22
N LEU A 367 -1.52 -6.59 -17.11
CA LEU A 367 -2.94 -6.33 -16.85
C LEU A 367 -3.39 -5.04 -17.55
N PRO A 368 -4.68 -4.92 -17.93
CA PRO A 368 -5.20 -3.66 -18.45
C PRO A 368 -4.99 -2.53 -17.45
N ASP A 369 -4.66 -1.34 -17.97
CA ASP A 369 -4.55 -0.13 -17.16
C ASP A 369 -5.86 0.10 -16.41
N TYR A 370 -5.72 0.46 -15.13
CA TYR A 370 -6.86 0.79 -14.29
C TYR A 370 -6.70 2.14 -13.63
N LYS A 371 -7.84 2.77 -13.37
CA LYS A 371 -7.90 4.08 -12.74
C LYS A 371 -8.67 3.98 -11.45
N PHE A 372 -8.17 4.63 -10.41
CA PHE A 372 -8.96 4.86 -9.22
C PHE A 372 -8.68 6.25 -8.63
N ARG A 373 -9.61 6.73 -7.82
CA ARG A 373 -9.45 7.95 -7.04
C ARG A 373 -9.40 7.62 -5.56
N THR A 374 -8.48 8.26 -4.84
CA THR A 374 -8.44 8.21 -3.38
C THR A 374 -9.52 9.11 -2.77
N PRO A 375 -9.89 8.96 -1.50
CA PRO A 375 -10.70 9.96 -0.83
C PRO A 375 -9.93 11.29 -0.67
N GLY A 376 -10.65 12.40 -0.75
CA GLY A 376 -10.15 13.70 -0.30
C GLY A 376 -10.12 13.80 1.22
N SER A 377 -9.53 14.86 1.77
CA SER A 377 -9.48 15.10 3.22
C SER A 377 -9.65 16.57 3.58
N LEU A 378 -10.13 16.79 4.81
CA LEU A 378 -10.22 18.12 5.42
C LEU A 378 -9.38 18.11 6.70
N THR A 379 -8.48 19.08 6.84
CA THR A 379 -7.65 19.25 8.04
C THR A 379 -7.94 20.59 8.70
N ALA A 380 -8.24 20.55 9.98
CA ALA A 380 -8.33 21.73 10.86
C ALA A 380 -7.14 21.74 11.81
N SER A 381 -6.53 22.90 12.01
CA SER A 381 -5.29 23.05 12.75
C SER A 381 -5.33 24.26 13.68
N ALA A 382 -4.68 24.15 14.83
CA ALA A 382 -4.47 25.25 15.75
C ALA A 382 -3.03 25.22 16.29
N ALA A 383 -2.41 26.39 16.39
CA ALA A 383 -1.10 26.51 16.99
C ALA A 383 -1.01 27.75 17.88
N TYR A 384 -0.35 27.62 19.02
CA TYR A 384 -0.06 28.73 19.91
C TYR A 384 1.44 28.94 20.06
N LEU A 385 1.89 30.14 19.74
CA LEU A 385 3.29 30.57 19.81
C LEU A 385 3.50 31.37 21.10
N PHE A 386 4.29 30.83 22.02
CA PHE A 386 4.69 31.52 23.27
C PHE A 386 5.91 32.42 22.98
N GLY A 387 5.64 33.52 22.27
CA GLY A 387 6.68 34.41 21.78
C GLY A 387 7.67 33.67 20.86
N LYS A 388 8.95 33.80 21.13
CA LYS A 388 10.04 33.11 20.39
C LYS A 388 10.53 31.83 21.04
N TYR A 389 9.95 31.43 22.19
CA TYR A 389 10.51 30.38 23.04
C TYR A 389 9.84 29.02 22.88
N ALA A 390 8.55 28.98 22.60
CA ALA A 390 7.84 27.71 22.48
C ALA A 390 6.69 27.75 21.48
N ILE A 391 6.30 26.58 20.96
CA ILE A 391 5.16 26.34 20.09
C ILE A 391 4.42 25.11 20.61
N LEU A 392 3.09 25.21 20.69
CA LEU A 392 2.18 24.08 20.84
C LEU A 392 1.29 24.05 19.61
N SER A 393 1.11 22.88 18.99
CA SER A 393 0.29 22.71 17.79
C SER A 393 -0.51 21.44 17.83
N ALA A 394 -1.71 21.48 17.25
CA ALA A 394 -2.58 20.34 17.07
C ALA A 394 -3.24 20.40 15.69
N ASP A 395 -3.31 19.23 15.03
CA ASP A 395 -4.02 19.05 13.76
C ASP A 395 -5.03 17.92 13.91
N TYR A 396 -6.21 18.11 13.31
CA TYR A 396 -7.23 17.09 13.15
C TYR A 396 -7.54 16.94 11.66
N THR A 397 -7.39 15.72 11.13
CA THR A 397 -7.70 15.41 9.73
C THR A 397 -8.83 14.40 9.66
N TYR A 398 -9.88 14.73 8.91
CA TYR A 398 -11.00 13.86 8.55
C TYR A 398 -10.84 13.35 7.13
N LYS A 399 -11.04 12.04 6.92
CA LYS A 399 -10.98 11.39 5.62
C LYS A 399 -12.00 10.25 5.57
N ASP A 400 -12.85 10.21 4.53
CA ASP A 400 -13.84 9.14 4.36
C ASP A 400 -13.41 8.18 3.24
N TYR A 401 -12.97 6.99 3.62
CA TYR A 401 -12.47 5.96 2.71
C TYR A 401 -13.56 5.27 1.87
N LYS A 402 -14.86 5.48 2.14
CA LYS A 402 -15.95 5.07 1.25
C LYS A 402 -15.88 5.77 -0.11
N ASN A 403 -15.23 6.94 -0.16
CA ASN A 403 -15.03 7.71 -1.39
C ASN A 403 -13.85 7.22 -2.26
N LEU A 404 -13.13 6.19 -1.82
CA LEU A 404 -12.20 5.45 -2.68
C LEU A 404 -13.01 4.75 -3.77
N HIS A 405 -12.63 4.89 -5.04
CA HIS A 405 -13.48 4.43 -6.13
C HIS A 405 -12.68 4.06 -7.37
N PHE A 406 -12.95 2.87 -7.93
CA PHE A 406 -12.44 2.45 -9.22
C PHE A 406 -13.33 2.98 -10.36
N GLY A 407 -12.71 3.58 -11.38
CA GLY A 407 -13.44 4.22 -12.49
C GLY A 407 -13.96 3.26 -13.58
N SER A 408 -13.75 1.95 -13.45
CA SER A 408 -14.16 0.96 -14.44
C SER A 408 -15.38 0.16 -13.94
N ALA A 409 -16.39 -0.02 -14.80
CA ALA A 409 -17.54 -0.86 -14.50
C ALA A 409 -17.17 -2.33 -14.19
N ALA A 410 -16.06 -2.83 -14.74
CA ALA A 410 -15.52 -4.15 -14.41
C ALA A 410 -15.08 -4.28 -12.94
N LYS A 411 -14.99 -3.17 -12.19
CA LYS A 411 -14.60 -3.09 -10.78
C LYS A 411 -15.74 -2.73 -9.84
N ASN A 412 -17.01 -2.84 -10.29
CA ASN A 412 -18.15 -2.51 -9.43
C ASN A 412 -18.17 -3.36 -8.15
N SER A 413 -17.86 -4.66 -8.23
CA SER A 413 -17.73 -5.52 -7.04
C SER A 413 -16.69 -5.05 -6.05
N GLU A 414 -15.56 -4.47 -6.52
CA GLU A 414 -14.55 -3.87 -5.65
C GLU A 414 -15.07 -2.58 -5.00
N ASN A 415 -15.85 -1.77 -5.74
CA ASN A 415 -16.50 -0.58 -5.20
C ASN A 415 -17.54 -0.95 -4.13
N ASP A 416 -18.30 -2.04 -4.31
CA ASP A 416 -19.22 -2.56 -3.30
C ASP A 416 -18.49 -3.01 -2.03
N LEU A 417 -17.31 -3.65 -2.18
CA LEU A 417 -16.46 -4.02 -1.05
C LEU A 417 -15.93 -2.79 -0.30
N ILE A 418 -15.51 -1.74 -1.03
CA ILE A 418 -15.08 -0.47 -0.45
C ILE A 418 -16.20 0.12 0.42
N GLU A 419 -17.41 0.25 -0.13
CA GLU A 419 -18.54 0.83 0.58
C GLU A 419 -18.91 0.03 1.84
N ASN A 420 -18.82 -1.30 1.78
CA ASN A 420 -19.18 -2.18 2.89
C ASN A 420 -18.09 -2.35 3.95
N GLN A 421 -16.81 -2.30 3.58
CA GLN A 421 -15.69 -2.60 4.48
C GLN A 421 -15.03 -1.34 5.05
N LEU A 422 -14.97 -0.25 4.27
CA LEU A 422 -14.25 0.96 4.63
C LEU A 422 -15.19 2.02 5.23
N GLY A 423 -14.61 2.97 5.95
CA GLY A 423 -15.35 4.01 6.68
C GLY A 423 -14.59 5.33 6.80
N GLU A 424 -15.14 6.16 7.65
CA GLU A 424 -14.56 7.43 8.01
C GLU A 424 -13.39 7.25 8.97
N THR A 425 -12.37 8.08 8.83
CA THR A 425 -11.19 8.06 9.69
C THR A 425 -10.87 9.43 10.23
N SER A 426 -10.31 9.43 11.43
CA SER A 426 -9.77 10.58 12.09
C SER A 426 -8.28 10.40 12.32
N THR A 427 -7.48 11.42 11.99
CA THR A 427 -6.09 11.51 12.38
C THR A 427 -5.90 12.70 13.30
N VAL A 428 -5.31 12.48 14.47
CA VAL A 428 -4.95 13.52 15.45
C VAL A 428 -3.45 13.60 15.57
N ARG A 429 -2.90 14.82 15.48
CA ARG A 429 -1.48 15.09 15.67
C ARG A 429 -1.31 16.22 16.66
N ILE A 430 -0.40 16.07 17.62
CA ILE A 430 -0.07 17.08 18.61
C ILE A 430 1.45 17.20 18.65
N GLY A 431 1.97 18.43 18.64
CA GLY A 431 3.41 18.70 18.65
C GLY A 431 3.76 19.88 19.52
N VAL A 432 4.92 19.78 20.17
CA VAL A 432 5.51 20.87 20.96
C VAL A 432 6.94 21.12 20.50
N GLU A 433 7.36 22.37 20.45
CA GLU A 433 8.74 22.79 20.21
C GLU A 433 9.13 23.82 21.26
N GLY A 434 10.21 23.57 21.98
CA GLY A 434 10.88 24.53 22.86
C GLY A 434 12.14 25.05 22.21
N ARG A 435 12.44 26.35 22.32
CA ARG A 435 13.62 27.01 21.75
C ARG A 435 14.41 27.71 22.85
N ILE A 436 15.66 27.36 22.96
CA ILE A 436 16.61 27.93 23.92
C ILE A 436 17.56 28.84 23.13
N PRO A 437 17.51 30.18 23.33
CA PRO A 437 18.40 31.08 22.63
C PRO A 437 19.83 30.92 23.15
N ILE A 438 20.80 30.87 22.23
CA ILE A 438 22.23 30.89 22.52
C ILE A 438 22.79 32.16 21.92
N LYS A 439 23.41 32.98 22.77
CA LYS A 439 24.12 34.19 22.31
C LYS A 439 25.50 33.79 21.83
N THR A 440 25.77 33.96 20.55
CA THR A 440 27.10 33.80 19.94
C THR A 440 27.40 35.07 19.14
N GLY A 441 28.12 36.03 19.78
CA GLY A 441 28.33 37.34 19.18
C GLY A 441 27.01 38.14 19.02
N GLU A 442 26.81 38.81 17.90
CA GLU A 442 25.63 39.61 17.61
C GLU A 442 24.44 38.73 17.09
N ALA A 443 24.69 37.51 16.62
CA ALA A 443 23.67 36.61 16.08
C ALA A 443 22.97 35.84 17.21
N THR A 444 21.64 35.79 17.15
CA THR A 444 20.83 34.96 18.03
C THR A 444 20.65 33.57 17.39
N ASN A 445 21.31 32.59 17.97
CA ASN A 445 21.20 31.18 17.60
C ASN A 445 20.22 30.46 18.53
N TYR A 446 19.75 29.27 18.16
CA TYR A 446 18.77 28.52 18.95
C TYR A 446 19.13 27.05 19.00
N VAL A 447 18.99 26.42 20.15
CA VAL A 447 18.79 24.98 20.29
C VAL A 447 17.28 24.75 20.43
N SER A 448 16.76 23.79 19.68
CA SER A 448 15.33 23.44 19.70
C SER A 448 15.18 21.99 20.17
N LEU A 449 14.23 21.75 21.06
CA LEU A 449 13.79 20.42 21.47
C LEU A 449 12.33 20.24 21.09
N ARG A 450 11.95 19.04 20.63
CA ARG A 450 10.63 18.74 20.12
C ARG A 450 10.12 17.42 20.63
N ALA A 451 8.80 17.34 20.81
CA ALA A 451 8.09 16.10 21.05
C ALA A 451 6.74 16.14 20.35
N GLY A 452 6.22 14.97 20.02
CA GLY A 452 4.91 14.89 19.38
C GLY A 452 4.25 13.53 19.58
N TYR A 453 2.95 13.53 19.37
CA TYR A 453 2.07 12.36 19.39
C TYR A 453 1.18 12.36 18.17
N ARG A 454 0.94 11.17 17.58
CA ARG A 454 -0.06 10.98 16.55
C ARG A 454 -0.90 9.72 16.80
N TYR A 455 -2.17 9.85 16.45
CA TYR A 455 -3.12 8.75 16.36
C TYR A 455 -3.75 8.75 14.96
N GLU A 456 -3.78 7.60 14.31
CA GLU A 456 -4.42 7.41 13.01
C GLU A 456 -5.40 6.24 13.13
N GLN A 457 -6.68 6.54 12.93
CA GLN A 457 -7.74 5.55 12.99
C GLN A 457 -7.69 4.63 11.76
N SER A 458 -7.96 3.34 11.97
CA SER A 458 -8.11 2.35 10.91
C SER A 458 -9.16 2.78 9.87
N PRO A 459 -8.89 2.59 8.57
CA PRO A 459 -9.90 2.82 7.53
C PRO A 459 -11.02 1.79 7.50
N TYR A 460 -10.91 0.68 8.24
CA TYR A 460 -11.91 -0.37 8.29
C TYR A 460 -12.95 -0.13 9.38
N ARG A 461 -14.20 -0.46 9.07
CA ARG A 461 -15.32 -0.33 10.04
C ARG A 461 -15.30 -1.38 11.16
N LYS A 462 -14.66 -2.53 10.95
CA LYS A 462 -14.61 -3.64 11.91
C LYS A 462 -13.42 -3.52 12.84
N LYS A 463 -13.60 -3.90 14.13
CA LYS A 463 -12.51 -3.90 15.14
C LYS A 463 -11.34 -4.80 14.79
N ILE A 464 -11.59 -5.95 14.16
CA ILE A 464 -10.55 -6.85 13.66
C ILE A 464 -10.40 -6.56 12.17
N ALA A 465 -9.37 -5.84 11.82
CA ALA A 465 -9.21 -5.27 10.50
C ALA A 465 -7.87 -5.67 9.88
N PRO A 466 -7.81 -5.78 8.53
CA PRO A 466 -6.54 -5.96 7.82
C PRO A 466 -5.51 -4.86 8.12
N VAL A 467 -5.97 -3.64 8.42
CA VAL A 467 -5.12 -2.52 8.87
C VAL A 467 -5.72 -1.96 10.16
N GLY A 468 -4.98 -2.02 11.25
CA GLY A 468 -5.40 -1.51 12.55
C GLY A 468 -5.08 -0.03 12.75
N ASP A 469 -5.46 0.51 13.91
CA ASP A 469 -5.10 1.87 14.32
C ASP A 469 -3.58 2.00 14.52
N LEU A 470 -3.05 3.19 14.23
CA LEU A 470 -1.65 3.51 14.45
C LEU A 470 -1.50 4.53 15.57
N ASN A 471 -0.59 4.23 16.50
CA ASN A 471 -0.16 5.14 17.56
C ASN A 471 1.32 5.44 17.42
N GLY A 472 1.69 6.72 17.39
CA GLY A 472 3.07 7.15 17.17
C GLY A 472 3.51 8.25 18.14
N TYR A 473 4.77 8.20 18.54
CA TYR A 473 5.46 9.20 19.36
C TYR A 473 6.70 9.66 18.61
N SER A 474 7.03 10.92 18.73
CA SER A 474 8.21 11.50 18.09
C SER A 474 8.97 12.43 19.03
N PHE A 475 10.27 12.48 18.81
CA PHE A 475 11.22 13.35 19.50
C PHE A 475 12.15 13.99 18.49
N GLY A 476 12.60 15.20 18.75
CA GLY A 476 13.53 15.88 17.85
C GLY A 476 14.40 16.90 18.58
N ALA A 477 15.56 17.14 18.01
CA ALA A 477 16.47 18.20 18.43
C ALA A 477 16.96 18.95 17.19
N GLY A 478 17.29 20.23 17.34
CA GLY A 478 17.85 21.00 16.25
C GLY A 478 18.67 22.17 16.73
N ILE A 479 19.60 22.62 15.90
CA ILE A 479 20.41 23.81 16.13
C ILE A 479 20.28 24.74 14.92
N THR A 480 20.09 26.03 15.21
CA THR A 480 20.07 27.09 14.20
C THR A 480 21.26 28.01 14.45
N LEU A 481 22.12 28.13 13.46
CA LEU A 481 23.34 28.93 13.50
C LEU A 481 23.34 29.88 12.30
N GLY A 482 22.95 31.15 12.52
CA GLY A 482 22.76 32.09 11.43
C GLY A 482 21.74 31.58 10.39
N GLY A 483 22.16 31.47 9.13
CA GLY A 483 21.34 30.99 8.02
C GLY A 483 21.27 29.47 7.86
N ILE A 484 21.92 28.68 8.73
CA ILE A 484 21.98 27.22 8.66
C ILE A 484 21.16 26.61 9.81
N ARG A 485 20.40 25.56 9.52
CA ARG A 485 19.70 24.76 10.53
C ARG A 485 19.96 23.27 10.29
N LEU A 486 20.35 22.60 11.37
CA LEU A 486 20.53 21.15 11.45
C LEU A 486 19.49 20.58 12.40
N ASP A 487 18.72 19.61 11.96
CA ASP A 487 17.70 18.94 12.76
C ASP A 487 17.88 17.43 12.71
N ALA A 488 17.66 16.78 13.85
CA ALA A 488 17.55 15.33 13.96
C ALA A 488 16.23 14.95 14.64
N SER A 489 15.63 13.85 14.24
CA SER A 489 14.45 13.31 14.90
C SER A 489 14.44 11.79 14.93
N TYR A 490 13.74 11.24 15.92
CA TYR A 490 13.39 9.85 16.03
C TYR A 490 11.90 9.72 16.29
N ASP A 491 11.22 8.88 15.51
CA ASP A 491 9.82 8.55 15.77
C ASP A 491 9.65 7.03 15.89
N ILE A 492 8.70 6.63 16.72
CA ILE A 492 8.28 5.25 16.91
C ILE A 492 6.77 5.16 16.78
N ALA A 493 6.27 4.24 15.95
CA ALA A 493 4.86 4.00 15.80
C ALA A 493 4.55 2.50 15.90
N LYS A 494 3.35 2.18 16.40
CA LYS A 494 2.87 0.80 16.54
C LYS A 494 1.54 0.64 15.83
N GLN A 495 1.40 -0.50 15.13
CA GLN A 495 0.18 -0.88 14.43
C GLN A 495 0.04 -2.40 14.46
N THR A 496 -1.20 -2.90 14.56
CA THR A 496 -1.49 -4.33 14.44
C THR A 496 -2.32 -4.56 13.19
N ASN A 497 -1.83 -5.42 12.31
CA ASN A 497 -2.46 -5.74 11.03
C ASN A 497 -2.79 -7.23 10.97
N LEU A 498 -3.80 -7.59 10.16
CA LEU A 498 -4.08 -8.96 9.78
C LEU A 498 -3.69 -9.17 8.32
N TYR A 499 -2.91 -10.18 8.06
CA TYR A 499 -2.49 -10.56 6.73
C TYR A 499 -3.02 -11.94 6.37
N GLN A 500 -3.70 -12.04 5.23
CA GLN A 500 -4.19 -13.28 4.65
C GLN A 500 -3.42 -13.56 3.37
N MET A 501 -2.89 -14.77 3.21
CA MET A 501 -2.03 -15.11 2.09
C MET A 501 -2.76 -15.09 0.75
N TYR A 502 -3.91 -15.77 0.69
CA TYR A 502 -4.75 -15.86 -0.51
C TYR A 502 -6.22 -15.76 -0.12
N GLU A 503 -6.84 -14.66 -0.49
CA GLU A 503 -8.08 -14.14 0.09
C GLU A 503 -9.29 -15.06 0.02
N THR A 504 -9.37 -15.93 -0.98
CA THR A 504 -10.59 -16.69 -1.24
C THR A 504 -10.55 -18.09 -0.62
N VAL A 505 -9.38 -18.69 -0.50
CA VAL A 505 -9.25 -20.11 -0.14
C VAL A 505 -8.39 -20.30 1.11
N LEU A 506 -7.21 -19.70 1.18
CA LEU A 506 -6.34 -19.79 2.35
C LEU A 506 -6.71 -18.67 3.34
N THR A 507 -7.77 -18.91 4.09
CA THR A 507 -8.43 -17.89 4.93
C THR A 507 -7.79 -17.69 6.31
N ASP A 508 -6.80 -18.48 6.66
CA ASP A 508 -6.04 -18.30 7.90
C ASP A 508 -5.28 -16.96 7.88
N ASN A 509 -5.40 -16.22 8.98
CA ASN A 509 -4.80 -14.90 9.11
C ASN A 509 -3.53 -14.92 9.94
N ALA A 510 -2.47 -14.28 9.47
CA ALA A 510 -1.32 -13.92 10.29
C ALA A 510 -1.57 -12.57 10.97
N GLN A 511 -1.50 -12.53 12.30
CA GLN A 511 -1.51 -11.27 13.05
C GLN A 511 -0.10 -10.70 13.07
N ILE A 512 0.07 -9.50 12.52
CA ILE A 512 1.36 -8.79 12.43
C ILE A 512 1.31 -7.57 13.35
N LYS A 513 2.09 -7.60 14.44
CA LYS A 513 2.29 -6.45 15.33
C LYS A 513 3.57 -5.75 14.91
N SER A 514 3.41 -4.65 14.18
CA SER A 514 4.52 -3.87 13.65
C SER A 514 4.92 -2.75 14.60
N THR A 515 6.22 -2.55 14.75
CA THR A 515 6.82 -1.37 15.36
C THR A 515 7.72 -0.72 14.33
N TYR A 516 7.34 0.49 13.93
CA TYR A 516 8.08 1.32 12.98
C TYR A 516 8.94 2.30 13.76
N GLY A 517 10.24 2.30 13.53
CA GLY A 517 11.19 3.27 14.08
C GLY A 517 11.87 4.01 12.94
N ASN A 518 11.88 5.35 12.94
CA ASN A 518 12.52 6.12 11.89
C ASN A 518 13.44 7.17 12.52
N PHE A 519 14.63 7.26 11.97
CA PHE A 519 15.61 8.29 12.31
C PHE A 519 15.83 9.20 11.11
N LEU A 520 15.68 10.52 11.30
CA LEU A 520 15.84 11.50 10.24
C LEU A 520 16.90 12.53 10.59
N PHE A 521 17.57 12.98 9.55
CA PHE A 521 18.51 14.09 9.59
C PHE A 521 18.19 15.09 8.49
N THR A 522 18.02 16.37 8.86
CA THR A 522 17.68 17.46 7.90
C THR A 522 18.74 18.55 7.96
N PHE A 523 19.20 18.94 6.79
CA PHE A 523 19.98 20.15 6.56
C PHE A 523 19.10 21.21 5.89
N THR A 524 19.12 22.46 6.40
CA THR A 524 18.44 23.60 5.81
C THR A 524 19.41 24.78 5.74
N ALA A 525 19.45 25.47 4.60
CA ALA A 525 20.21 26.68 4.41
C ALA A 525 19.32 27.82 3.90
N GLN A 526 19.50 29.02 4.45
CA GLN A 526 18.95 30.24 3.89
C GLN A 526 19.84 30.69 2.74
N LEU A 527 19.22 31.03 1.61
CA LEU A 527 19.94 31.40 0.40
C LEU A 527 20.27 32.89 0.38
N PHE A 528 19.32 33.72 0.77
CA PHE A 528 19.42 35.20 0.87
C PHE A 528 18.23 35.76 1.65
#